data_42067df1b2a31b0bf5501d21239c3f3b
#
_entry.id   42067df1b2a31b0bf5501d21239c3f3b
#
_cell.length_a   1.000
_cell.length_b   1.000
_cell.length_c   1.000
_cell.angle_alpha   90.00
_cell.angle_beta   90.00
_cell.angle_gamma   90.00
#
_symmetry.space_group_name_H-M   'P 1'
#
loop_
_entity.id
_entity.type
_entity.pdbx_description
1 polymer ?
#
loop_
_entity_poly.entity_id
_entity_poly.type
_entity_poly.pdbx_seq_one_letter_code
_entity_poly.pdbx_strand_id
1 'polypeptide(L)'
;MKRILATLLLAASLLLPAVAAEAASGVYVAPKFVMSDYNLGTVSRSNNLHGFGVGSEDYWTFGGSIAVGYDFFYEHMIPLRAEFEFAVRSNASENWSGSRGKVESEWNTKTSFLNLYWDFHNSSDFVPYVGAGIGMAHQYASYDIKSGGYKESMDESYTTFAWNAGIGVAYNINPNLAIDLGYRFVGLGNHELSQNTRAGEYSVKTSPYSNEFSVGARFNF
;
A
#
# COMPACT_ATOMS: atom_id res chain seq x y z
N MET A 1 -7.64 14.43 4.44
CA MET A 1 -7.16 13.87 5.71
C MET A 1 -8.24 13.76 6.79
N LYS A 2 -8.91 14.85 7.25
CA LYS A 2 -9.94 14.77 8.33
C LYS A 2 -11.09 13.80 8.02
N ARG A 3 -11.56 13.69 6.78
CA ARG A 3 -12.65 12.78 6.38
C ARG A 3 -12.23 11.31 6.37
N ILE A 4 -10.99 10.99 5.97
CA ILE A 4 -10.46 9.60 5.97
C ILE A 4 -10.25 9.10 7.40
N LEU A 5 -9.72 9.94 8.28
CA LEU A 5 -9.56 9.61 9.71
C LEU A 5 -10.92 9.40 10.39
N ALA A 6 -11.93 10.23 10.07
CA ALA A 6 -13.29 10.09 10.58
C ALA A 6 -13.95 8.79 10.08
N THR A 7 -13.75 8.40 8.83
CA THR A 7 -14.30 7.16 8.27
C THR A 7 -13.66 5.92 8.89
N LEU A 8 -12.34 5.93 9.13
CA LEU A 8 -11.63 4.84 9.82
C LEU A 8 -12.05 4.73 11.29
N LEU A 9 -12.23 5.84 12.00
CA LEU A 9 -12.75 5.86 13.37
C LEU A 9 -14.20 5.39 13.44
N LEU A 10 -15.03 5.74 12.47
CA LEU A 10 -16.42 5.29 12.40
C LEU A 10 -16.51 3.78 12.08
N ALA A 11 -15.68 3.26 11.18
CA ALA A 11 -15.60 1.84 10.89
C ALA A 11 -15.11 1.04 12.11
N ALA A 12 -14.12 1.54 12.84
CA ALA A 12 -13.65 0.93 14.09
C ALA A 12 -14.75 0.92 15.18
N SER A 13 -15.55 1.99 15.28
CA SER A 13 -16.63 2.08 16.28
C SER A 13 -17.81 1.15 15.99
N LEU A 14 -18.06 0.80 14.73
CA LEU A 14 -19.09 -0.17 14.33
C LEU A 14 -18.70 -1.63 14.58
N LEU A 15 -17.41 -1.91 14.71
CA LEU A 15 -16.89 -3.27 14.99
C LEU A 15 -16.82 -3.58 16.50
N LEU A 16 -16.81 -2.55 17.37
CA LEU A 16 -16.72 -2.69 18.83
C LEU A 16 -17.85 -3.52 19.50
N PRO A 17 -19.12 -3.49 19.07
CA PRO A 17 -20.16 -4.30 19.72
C PRO A 17 -20.15 -5.78 19.34
N ALA A 18 -19.43 -6.19 18.29
CA ALA A 18 -19.36 -7.59 17.86
C ALA A 18 -18.34 -8.42 18.68
N VAL A 19 -17.49 -7.79 19.47
CA VAL A 19 -16.38 -8.42 20.22
C VAL A 19 -16.87 -9.08 21.54
N ALA A 20 -18.15 -9.06 21.84
CA ALA A 20 -18.66 -9.54 23.11
C ALA A 20 -19.34 -10.92 22.99
N ALA A 21 -18.68 -11.95 22.48
CA ALA A 21 -19.07 -13.35 22.79
C ALA A 21 -18.18 -14.39 22.06
N GLU A 22 -17.76 -15.37 22.82
CA GLU A 22 -17.31 -16.73 22.49
C GLU A 22 -15.85 -16.90 22.06
N ALA A 23 -15.37 -18.13 22.32
CA ALA A 23 -14.01 -18.56 22.03
C ALA A 23 -13.58 -18.17 20.62
N ALA A 24 -12.42 -17.54 20.49
CA ALA A 24 -11.89 -17.05 19.22
C ALA A 24 -11.98 -18.13 18.12
N SER A 25 -12.81 -17.88 17.12
CA SER A 25 -13.02 -18.79 15.99
C SER A 25 -11.88 -18.77 14.97
N GLY A 26 -10.80 -18.04 15.27
CA GLY A 26 -9.70 -17.81 14.35
C GLY A 26 -9.97 -16.72 13.29
N VAL A 27 -11.22 -16.34 13.06
CA VAL A 27 -11.56 -15.23 12.16
C VAL A 27 -11.21 -13.90 12.81
N TYR A 28 -10.61 -12.97 12.04
CA TYR A 28 -10.31 -11.64 12.55
C TYR A 28 -10.51 -10.55 11.51
N VAL A 29 -10.64 -9.33 12.01
CA VAL A 29 -10.62 -8.09 11.22
C VAL A 29 -9.52 -7.18 11.77
N ALA A 30 -8.73 -6.59 10.87
CA ALA A 30 -7.61 -5.73 11.26
C ALA A 30 -7.59 -4.41 10.47
N PRO A 31 -8.14 -3.31 11.02
CA PRO A 31 -7.83 -1.97 10.53
C PRO A 31 -6.40 -1.60 10.87
N LYS A 32 -5.68 -1.00 9.89
CA LYS A 32 -4.27 -0.59 10.03
C LYS A 32 -4.08 0.82 9.49
N PHE A 33 -3.25 1.60 10.15
CA PHE A 33 -2.64 2.80 9.59
C PHE A 33 -1.35 2.39 8.87
N VAL A 34 -1.12 2.94 7.67
CA VAL A 34 0.03 2.62 6.84
C VAL A 34 0.78 3.89 6.50
N MET A 35 2.08 3.87 6.72
CA MET A 35 3.03 4.88 6.29
C MET A 35 3.95 4.26 5.25
N SER A 36 3.98 4.82 4.04
CA SER A 36 4.71 4.27 2.90
C SER A 36 5.76 5.25 2.42
N ASP A 37 6.99 4.77 2.30
CA ASP A 37 8.10 5.41 1.60
C ASP A 37 8.15 4.82 0.17
N TYR A 38 7.72 5.61 -0.80
CA TYR A 38 7.55 5.19 -2.18
C TYR A 38 8.75 5.60 -3.02
N ASN A 39 9.31 4.66 -3.78
CA ASN A 39 10.43 4.89 -4.67
C ASN A 39 10.11 4.38 -6.09
N LEU A 40 10.43 5.19 -7.10
CA LEU A 40 10.18 4.86 -8.51
C LEU A 40 11.09 3.74 -9.05
N GLY A 41 12.12 3.35 -8.30
CA GLY A 41 13.06 2.31 -8.68
C GLY A 41 13.94 2.69 -9.87
N THR A 42 14.44 1.66 -10.57
CA THR A 42 15.30 1.88 -11.73
C THR A 42 14.48 2.36 -12.92
N VAL A 43 14.83 3.54 -13.45
CA VAL A 43 14.27 4.08 -14.67
C VAL A 43 15.20 3.77 -15.84
N SER A 44 14.86 2.79 -16.67
CA SER A 44 15.60 2.47 -17.90
C SER A 44 14.98 3.22 -19.08
N ARG A 45 15.79 3.92 -19.87
CA ARG A 45 15.36 4.74 -20.99
C ARG A 45 15.99 4.25 -22.29
N SER A 46 15.24 4.30 -23.39
CA SER A 46 15.77 4.16 -24.74
C SER A 46 16.68 5.33 -25.12
N ASN A 47 17.63 5.07 -26.01
CA ASN A 47 18.82 5.88 -26.31
C ASN A 47 18.65 7.36 -26.71
N ASN A 48 17.44 7.92 -26.82
CA ASN A 48 17.21 9.25 -27.36
C ASN A 48 16.74 10.30 -26.32
N LEU A 49 16.67 9.98 -25.02
CA LEU A 49 16.24 10.90 -23.96
C LEU A 49 17.40 11.37 -23.07
N HIS A 50 18.49 11.84 -23.68
CA HIS A 50 19.54 12.56 -22.94
C HIS A 50 19.03 13.96 -22.59
N GLY A 51 18.79 14.24 -21.29
CA GLY A 51 18.57 15.59 -20.79
C GLY A 51 17.40 15.84 -19.84
N PHE A 52 16.50 14.88 -19.61
CA PHE A 52 15.49 15.01 -18.55
C PHE A 52 15.88 14.12 -17.36
N GLY A 53 16.47 14.76 -16.33
CA GLY A 53 16.72 14.13 -15.05
C GLY A 53 15.39 13.93 -14.30
N VAL A 54 14.77 12.75 -14.40
CA VAL A 54 13.82 12.32 -13.40
C VAL A 54 14.69 11.73 -12.30
N GLY A 55 14.88 12.46 -11.21
CA GLY A 55 15.53 11.96 -10.02
C GLY A 55 14.68 10.87 -9.38
N SER A 56 15.32 9.93 -8.74
CA SER A 56 14.64 9.04 -7.78
C SER A 56 14.29 9.91 -6.57
N GLU A 57 13.09 10.46 -6.54
CA GLU A 57 12.61 11.17 -5.35
C GLU A 57 11.81 10.20 -4.51
N ASP A 58 12.13 10.15 -3.21
CA ASP A 58 11.42 9.34 -2.24
C ASP A 58 10.21 10.13 -1.74
N TYR A 59 9.02 9.53 -1.83
CA TYR A 59 7.78 10.18 -1.42
C TYR A 59 7.16 9.45 -0.23
N TRP A 60 6.92 10.20 0.85
CA TRP A 60 6.18 9.70 2.00
C TRP A 60 4.68 9.88 1.78
N THR A 61 3.94 8.77 1.86
CA THR A 61 2.48 8.78 1.81
C THR A 61 1.92 8.10 3.06
N PHE A 62 0.73 8.54 3.46
CA PHE A 62 0.01 8.00 4.59
C PHE A 62 -1.30 7.41 4.11
N GLY A 63 -1.72 6.32 4.73
CA GLY A 63 -2.94 5.67 4.33
C GLY A 63 -3.53 4.80 5.41
N GLY A 64 -4.51 4.03 5.02
CA GLY A 64 -5.11 3.02 5.87
C GLY A 64 -5.40 1.76 5.09
N SER A 65 -5.43 0.66 5.79
CA SER A 65 -5.90 -0.60 5.25
C SER A 65 -6.92 -1.24 6.18
N ILE A 66 -7.72 -2.11 5.59
CA ILE A 66 -8.57 -3.04 6.32
C ILE A 66 -8.25 -4.45 5.84
N ALA A 67 -8.13 -5.36 6.77
CA ALA A 67 -7.88 -6.74 6.48
C ALA A 67 -8.91 -7.65 7.16
N VAL A 68 -9.21 -8.75 6.50
CA VAL A 68 -9.99 -9.86 7.04
C VAL A 68 -9.14 -11.10 6.91
N GLY A 69 -9.03 -11.87 7.96
CA GLY A 69 -8.16 -13.04 7.97
C GLY A 69 -8.65 -14.18 8.84
N TYR A 70 -7.88 -15.23 8.78
CA TYR A 70 -8.09 -16.43 9.59
C TYR A 70 -6.76 -16.86 10.21
N ASP A 71 -6.78 -17.03 11.53
CA ASP A 71 -5.66 -17.52 12.34
C ASP A 71 -5.87 -19.00 12.64
N PHE A 72 -5.07 -19.85 12.03
CA PHE A 72 -5.18 -21.30 12.17
C PHE A 72 -4.68 -21.80 13.53
N PHE A 73 -4.07 -20.94 14.34
CA PHE A 73 -3.57 -21.35 15.65
C PHE A 73 -4.69 -21.66 16.64
N TYR A 74 -5.79 -20.91 16.60
CA TYR A 74 -6.89 -21.07 17.55
C TYR A 74 -7.57 -22.44 17.49
N GLU A 75 -7.81 -22.97 16.29
CA GLU A 75 -8.50 -24.26 16.12
C GLU A 75 -7.56 -25.43 15.85
N HIS A 76 -6.42 -25.15 15.20
CA HIS A 76 -5.56 -26.22 14.67
C HIS A 76 -4.15 -26.23 15.27
N MET A 77 -3.80 -25.27 16.14
CA MET A 77 -2.45 -25.07 16.69
C MET A 77 -1.37 -24.90 15.59
N ILE A 78 -1.77 -24.47 14.39
CA ILE A 78 -0.87 -24.20 13.29
C ILE A 78 -0.50 -22.71 13.34
N PRO A 79 0.79 -22.34 13.46
CA PRO A 79 1.22 -20.94 13.60
C PRO A 79 1.16 -20.19 12.26
N LEU A 80 0.06 -20.28 11.55
CA LEU A 80 -0.17 -19.70 10.24
C LEU A 80 -1.42 -18.81 10.27
N ARG A 81 -1.33 -17.63 9.63
CA ARG A 81 -2.48 -16.76 9.35
C ARG A 81 -2.58 -16.49 7.86
N ALA A 82 -3.81 -16.53 7.34
CA ALA A 82 -4.13 -16.07 5.98
C ALA A 82 -4.98 -14.79 6.07
N GLU A 83 -4.68 -13.79 5.24
CA GLU A 83 -5.30 -12.47 5.31
C GLU A 83 -5.54 -11.91 3.91
N PHE A 84 -6.74 -11.40 3.67
CA PHE A 84 -7.00 -10.50 2.54
C PHE A 84 -6.98 -9.06 3.05
N GLU A 85 -6.11 -8.23 2.47
CA GLU A 85 -5.95 -6.83 2.83
C GLU A 85 -6.27 -5.92 1.63
N PHE A 86 -7.04 -4.87 1.89
CA PHE A 86 -7.23 -3.75 0.97
C PHE A 86 -6.67 -2.47 1.60
N ALA A 87 -5.77 -1.79 0.89
CA ALA A 87 -5.12 -0.57 1.36
C ALA A 87 -5.31 0.60 0.39
N VAL A 88 -5.53 1.78 0.96
CA VAL A 88 -5.60 3.06 0.24
C VAL A 88 -4.56 4.01 0.83
N ARG A 89 -3.93 4.82 -0.03
CA ARG A 89 -2.94 5.81 0.37
C ARG A 89 -3.38 7.20 -0.02
N SER A 90 -2.87 8.23 0.66
CA SER A 90 -3.10 9.62 0.27
C SER A 90 -2.49 9.90 -1.10
N ASN A 91 -3.08 10.85 -1.82
CA ASN A 91 -2.50 11.32 -3.07
C ASN A 91 -1.11 11.93 -2.79
N ALA A 92 -0.13 11.55 -3.61
CA ALA A 92 1.10 12.30 -3.76
C ALA A 92 0.86 13.36 -4.84
N SER A 93 1.12 14.63 -4.55
CA SER A 93 0.94 15.72 -5.51
C SER A 93 2.25 16.48 -5.68
N GLU A 94 2.65 16.66 -6.93
CA GLU A 94 3.80 17.46 -7.33
C GLU A 94 3.38 18.61 -8.21
N ASN A 95 4.01 19.76 -7.98
CA ASN A 95 3.75 21.00 -8.72
C ASN A 95 5.06 21.51 -9.33
N TRP A 96 5.18 21.42 -10.64
CA TRP A 96 6.31 21.99 -11.35
C TRP A 96 5.92 23.30 -12.04
N SER A 97 6.63 24.37 -11.71
CA SER A 97 6.43 25.67 -12.30
C SER A 97 7.69 26.07 -13.10
N GLY A 98 7.53 26.33 -14.38
CA GLY A 98 8.59 26.78 -15.26
C GLY A 98 8.17 28.06 -16.01
N SER A 99 9.12 28.70 -16.69
CA SER A 99 8.86 29.92 -17.47
C SER A 99 7.82 29.77 -18.59
N ARG A 100 7.41 28.54 -18.92
CA ARG A 100 6.46 28.22 -20.00
C ARG A 100 5.13 27.68 -19.52
N GLY A 101 4.94 27.43 -18.19
CA GLY A 101 3.69 26.90 -17.66
C GLY A 101 3.85 26.20 -16.33
N LYS A 102 2.73 25.66 -15.84
CA LYS A 102 2.62 24.88 -14.60
C LYS A 102 2.09 23.48 -14.91
N VAL A 103 2.74 22.47 -14.35
CA VAL A 103 2.27 21.08 -14.41
C VAL A 103 1.94 20.67 -12.99
N GLU A 104 0.70 20.27 -12.76
CA GLU A 104 0.23 19.69 -11.52
C GLU A 104 0.02 18.19 -11.78
N SER A 105 0.66 17.32 -10.99
CA SER A 105 0.46 15.86 -11.07
C SER A 105 -0.06 15.34 -9.74
N GLU A 106 -1.06 14.47 -9.81
CA GLU A 106 -1.60 13.75 -8.66
C GLU A 106 -1.51 12.24 -8.90
N TRP A 107 -1.00 11.51 -7.92
CA TRP A 107 -0.86 10.05 -7.99
C TRP A 107 -1.54 9.42 -6.79
N ASN A 108 -2.29 8.36 -7.05
CA ASN A 108 -2.95 7.57 -6.01
C ASN A 108 -2.68 6.08 -6.24
N THR A 109 -2.34 5.37 -5.17
CA THR A 109 -2.09 3.92 -5.22
C THR A 109 -3.01 3.20 -4.24
N LYS A 110 -3.77 2.24 -4.75
CA LYS A 110 -4.57 1.29 -3.96
C LYS A 110 -4.00 -0.11 -4.17
N THR A 111 -3.96 -0.92 -3.12
CA THR A 111 -3.47 -2.30 -3.24
C THR A 111 -4.45 -3.28 -2.63
N SER A 112 -4.53 -4.47 -3.23
CA SER A 112 -5.24 -5.62 -2.70
C SER A 112 -4.28 -6.79 -2.63
N PHE A 113 -4.11 -7.37 -1.44
CA PHE A 113 -3.17 -8.47 -1.19
C PHE A 113 -3.84 -9.67 -0.56
N LEU A 114 -3.40 -10.86 -0.95
CA LEU A 114 -3.53 -12.08 -0.18
C LEU A 114 -2.18 -12.33 0.51
N ASN A 115 -2.17 -12.30 1.82
CA ASN A 115 -0.99 -12.44 2.67
C ASN A 115 -1.05 -13.76 3.44
N LEU A 116 0.11 -14.36 3.66
CA LEU A 116 0.33 -15.45 4.59
C LEU A 116 1.38 -15.01 5.60
N TYR A 117 1.12 -15.27 6.89
CA TYR A 117 2.01 -14.97 8.00
C TYR A 117 2.31 -16.21 8.80
N TRP A 118 3.57 -16.34 9.21
CA TRP A 118 4.00 -17.34 10.17
C TRP A 118 4.28 -16.67 11.50
N ASP A 119 3.51 -17.03 12.54
CA ASP A 119 3.56 -16.45 13.87
C ASP A 119 4.45 -17.29 14.79
N PHE A 120 5.42 -16.65 15.43
CA PHE A 120 6.32 -17.31 16.38
C PHE A 120 5.75 -17.21 17.81
N HIS A 121 4.79 -18.10 18.11
CA HIS A 121 4.17 -18.18 19.42
C HIS A 121 5.20 -18.56 20.48
N ASN A 122 5.13 -17.91 21.63
CA ASN A 122 5.98 -18.12 22.79
C ASN A 122 5.16 -17.89 24.08
N SER A 123 5.78 -17.94 25.25
CA SER A 123 5.12 -17.76 26.54
C SER A 123 4.81 -16.30 26.91
N SER A 124 5.14 -15.33 26.06
CA SER A 124 4.86 -13.91 26.27
C SER A 124 3.68 -13.44 25.41
N ASP A 125 3.14 -12.26 25.73
CA ASP A 125 2.09 -11.61 24.93
C ASP A 125 2.62 -11.04 23.60
N PHE A 126 3.94 -11.00 23.39
CA PHE A 126 4.57 -10.57 22.16
C PHE A 126 4.75 -11.76 21.21
N VAL A 127 4.11 -11.67 20.05
CA VAL A 127 4.16 -12.70 19.01
C VAL A 127 4.83 -12.09 17.78
N PRO A 128 6.13 -12.30 17.56
CA PRO A 128 6.79 -11.93 16.30
C PRO A 128 6.23 -12.72 15.13
N TYR A 129 6.26 -12.15 13.94
CA TYR A 129 5.84 -12.85 12.73
C TYR A 129 6.66 -12.44 11.51
N VAL A 130 6.66 -13.31 10.52
CA VAL A 130 7.14 -13.04 9.17
C VAL A 130 6.00 -13.31 8.19
N GLY A 131 5.96 -12.60 7.08
CA GLY A 131 4.89 -12.80 6.12
C GLY A 131 5.27 -12.42 4.72
N ALA A 132 4.51 -12.95 3.77
CA ALA A 132 4.60 -12.59 2.37
C ALA A 132 3.21 -12.60 1.73
N GLY A 133 3.05 -11.85 0.65
CA GLY A 133 1.78 -11.76 -0.05
C GLY A 133 1.94 -11.47 -1.52
N ILE A 134 0.90 -11.80 -2.26
CA ILE A 134 0.75 -11.49 -3.68
C ILE A 134 -0.56 -10.75 -3.90
N GLY A 135 -0.61 -9.92 -4.92
CA GLY A 135 -1.81 -9.11 -5.15
C GLY A 135 -1.71 -8.21 -6.36
N MET A 136 -2.47 -7.14 -6.30
CA MET A 136 -2.59 -6.14 -7.37
C MET A 136 -2.44 -4.73 -6.81
N ALA A 137 -1.75 -3.88 -7.56
CA ALA A 137 -1.67 -2.45 -7.34
C ALA A 137 -2.45 -1.72 -8.44
N HIS A 138 -3.47 -0.94 -8.05
CA HIS A 138 -4.19 -0.02 -8.89
C HIS A 138 -3.58 1.36 -8.73
N GLN A 139 -3.02 1.88 -9.81
CA GLN A 139 -2.38 3.19 -9.84
C GLN A 139 -3.23 4.12 -10.70
N TYR A 140 -3.47 5.32 -10.20
CA TYR A 140 -4.14 6.40 -10.91
C TYR A 140 -3.19 7.60 -10.93
N ALA A 141 -2.95 8.14 -12.12
CA ALA A 141 -2.15 9.33 -12.34
C ALA A 141 -3.00 10.36 -13.09
N SER A 142 -3.02 11.59 -12.60
CA SER A 142 -3.65 12.73 -13.24
C SER A 142 -2.62 13.83 -13.45
N TYR A 143 -2.59 14.39 -14.66
CA TYR A 143 -1.70 15.47 -15.05
C TYR A 143 -2.51 16.65 -15.56
N ASP A 144 -2.42 17.78 -14.87
CA ASP A 144 -2.97 19.05 -15.31
C ASP A 144 -1.87 19.97 -15.86
N ILE A 145 -1.86 20.20 -17.17
CA ILE A 145 -0.89 21.04 -17.86
C ILE A 145 -1.54 22.39 -18.15
N LYS A 146 -0.96 23.46 -17.61
CA LYS A 146 -1.37 24.86 -17.86
C LYS A 146 -0.24 25.61 -18.55
N SER A 147 -0.43 25.98 -19.84
CA SER A 147 0.56 26.70 -20.63
C SER A 147 -0.12 27.70 -21.58
N GLY A 148 0.30 28.97 -21.54
CA GLY A 148 -0.11 29.99 -22.53
C GLY A 148 -1.64 30.21 -22.64
N GLY A 149 -2.41 29.98 -21.54
CA GLY A 149 -3.88 30.11 -21.56
C GLY A 149 -4.62 28.84 -21.94
N TYR A 150 -3.94 27.77 -22.28
CA TYR A 150 -4.49 26.42 -22.52
C TYR A 150 -4.40 25.56 -21.27
N LYS A 151 -5.46 24.81 -21.00
CA LYS A 151 -5.50 23.81 -19.94
C LYS A 151 -5.77 22.45 -20.58
N GLU A 152 -4.90 21.48 -20.40
CA GLU A 152 -5.08 20.10 -20.85
C GLU A 152 -4.94 19.18 -19.64
N SER A 153 -5.86 18.22 -19.51
CA SER A 153 -5.94 17.25 -18.42
C SER A 153 -5.81 15.86 -19.01
N MET A 154 -4.89 15.06 -18.49
CA MET A 154 -4.67 13.67 -18.89
C MET A 154 -4.79 12.79 -17.65
N ASP A 155 -5.72 11.82 -17.72
CA ASP A 155 -5.92 10.83 -16.66
C ASP A 155 -5.51 9.45 -17.17
N GLU A 156 -4.72 8.73 -16.39
CA GLU A 156 -4.31 7.36 -16.70
C GLU A 156 -4.53 6.48 -15.47
N SER A 157 -5.10 5.30 -15.69
CA SER A 157 -5.25 4.28 -14.65
C SER A 157 -4.76 2.94 -15.17
N TYR A 158 -3.95 2.25 -14.38
CA TYR A 158 -3.45 0.93 -14.71
C TYR A 158 -3.35 0.04 -13.47
N THR A 159 -3.37 -1.26 -13.73
CA THR A 159 -3.26 -2.28 -12.69
C THR A 159 -2.05 -3.15 -12.96
N THR A 160 -1.22 -3.34 -11.95
CA THR A 160 -0.03 -4.19 -12.03
C THR A 160 -0.09 -5.32 -11.00
N PHE A 161 0.59 -6.42 -11.29
CA PHE A 161 0.87 -7.43 -10.28
C PHE A 161 1.75 -6.83 -9.19
N ALA A 162 1.43 -7.12 -7.94
CA ALA A 162 2.20 -6.66 -6.78
C ALA A 162 2.51 -7.84 -5.85
N TRP A 163 3.58 -7.72 -5.10
CA TRP A 163 3.98 -8.68 -4.07
C TRP A 163 4.54 -7.94 -2.87
N ASN A 164 4.53 -8.59 -1.72
CA ASN A 164 5.13 -8.04 -0.53
C ASN A 164 5.82 -9.14 0.30
N ALA A 165 6.78 -8.73 1.11
CA ALA A 165 7.38 -9.54 2.16
C ALA A 165 7.71 -8.65 3.36
N GLY A 166 7.50 -9.15 4.56
CA GLY A 166 7.64 -8.32 5.75
C GLY A 166 7.78 -9.11 7.04
N ILE A 167 7.99 -8.35 8.09
CA ILE A 167 8.13 -8.82 9.47
C ILE A 167 7.31 -7.92 10.39
N GLY A 168 6.94 -8.42 11.53
CA GLY A 168 6.25 -7.61 12.51
C GLY A 168 6.17 -8.29 13.88
N VAL A 169 5.47 -7.63 14.76
CA VAL A 169 5.17 -8.13 16.10
C VAL A 169 3.73 -7.76 16.47
N ALA A 170 3.00 -8.75 16.96
CA ALA A 170 1.71 -8.54 17.58
C ALA A 170 1.90 -8.52 19.11
N TYR A 171 1.19 -7.63 19.80
CA TYR A 171 1.05 -7.62 21.24
C TYR A 171 -0.41 -7.96 21.60
N ASN A 172 -0.60 -9.12 22.22
CA ASN A 172 -1.91 -9.59 22.63
C ASN A 172 -2.35 -8.90 23.93
N ILE A 173 -3.31 -7.99 23.84
CA ILE A 173 -3.90 -7.33 25.01
C ILE A 173 -4.83 -8.32 25.75
N ASN A 174 -5.56 -9.11 24.98
CA ASN A 174 -6.43 -10.18 25.45
C ASN A 174 -6.71 -11.15 24.27
N PRO A 175 -7.41 -12.27 24.45
CA PRO A 175 -7.68 -13.24 23.37
C PRO A 175 -8.36 -12.65 22.13
N ASN A 176 -9.15 -11.58 22.30
CA ASN A 176 -9.93 -10.97 21.23
C ASN A 176 -9.28 -9.72 20.62
N LEU A 177 -8.20 -9.19 21.21
CA LEU A 177 -7.59 -7.93 20.77
C LEU A 177 -6.06 -8.01 20.81
N ALA A 178 -5.44 -7.75 19.68
CA ALA A 178 -3.99 -7.54 19.58
C ALA A 178 -3.67 -6.20 18.87
N ILE A 179 -2.53 -5.61 19.21
CA ILE A 179 -1.95 -4.49 18.47
C ILE A 179 -0.82 -5.02 17.61
N ASP A 180 -0.86 -4.73 16.33
CA ASP A 180 0.14 -5.14 15.35
C ASP A 180 1.03 -3.98 14.95
N LEU A 181 2.35 -4.21 14.97
CA LEU A 181 3.38 -3.35 14.40
C LEU A 181 4.08 -4.11 13.29
N GLY A 182 4.09 -3.58 12.07
CA GLY A 182 4.64 -4.26 10.92
C GLY A 182 5.53 -3.37 10.08
N TYR A 183 6.50 -4.00 9.42
CA TYR A 183 7.27 -3.46 8.31
C TYR A 183 7.19 -4.43 7.14
N ARG A 184 6.98 -3.91 5.94
CA ARG A 184 7.02 -4.73 4.72
C ARG A 184 7.64 -3.96 3.56
N PHE A 185 8.34 -4.69 2.71
CA PHE A 185 8.73 -4.26 1.38
C PHE A 185 7.63 -4.65 0.40
N VAL A 186 7.24 -3.72 -0.48
CA VAL A 186 6.20 -3.93 -1.49
C VAL A 186 6.77 -3.67 -2.87
N GLY A 187 6.79 -4.68 -3.73
CA GLY A 187 7.07 -4.54 -5.15
C GLY A 187 5.78 -4.26 -5.92
N LEU A 188 5.71 -3.16 -6.64
CA LEU A 188 4.49 -2.68 -7.32
C LEU A 188 4.44 -3.08 -8.80
N GLY A 189 5.29 -4.04 -9.20
CA GLY A 189 5.37 -4.54 -10.57
C GLY A 189 6.18 -3.64 -11.49
N ASN A 190 6.34 -4.09 -12.73
CA ASN A 190 7.03 -3.34 -13.76
C ASN A 190 6.00 -2.68 -14.67
N HIS A 191 6.22 -1.42 -14.99
CA HIS A 191 5.44 -0.70 -15.99
C HIS A 191 6.36 -0.25 -17.11
N GLU A 192 5.96 -0.51 -18.37
CA GLU A 192 6.69 -0.11 -19.57
C GLU A 192 5.76 0.75 -20.42
N LEU A 193 6.11 2.02 -20.54
CA LEU A 193 5.48 2.95 -21.46
C LEU A 193 6.30 2.96 -22.75
N SER A 194 5.71 2.53 -23.85
CA SER A 194 6.32 2.66 -25.17
C SER A 194 5.43 3.53 -26.08
N GLN A 195 6.04 4.52 -26.72
CA GLN A 195 5.37 5.38 -27.67
C GLN A 195 6.19 5.48 -28.96
N ASN A 196 5.56 5.12 -30.09
CA ASN A 196 6.13 5.27 -31.41
C ASN A 196 5.89 6.69 -31.91
N THR A 197 6.97 7.43 -32.12
CA THR A 197 6.92 8.75 -32.74
C THR A 197 7.63 8.73 -34.10
N ARG A 198 7.47 9.78 -34.91
CA ARG A 198 8.21 9.93 -36.19
C ARG A 198 9.73 9.97 -36.01
N ALA A 199 10.24 10.18 -34.78
CA ALA A 199 11.66 10.25 -34.46
C ALA A 199 12.20 8.92 -33.86
N GLY A 200 11.39 7.87 -33.75
CA GLY A 200 11.75 6.57 -33.22
C GLY A 200 10.84 6.08 -32.08
N GLU A 201 11.09 4.88 -31.62
CA GLU A 201 10.42 4.29 -30.48
C GLU A 201 11.05 4.81 -29.18
N TYR A 202 10.22 5.35 -28.29
CA TYR A 202 10.58 5.78 -26.94
C TYR A 202 9.99 4.79 -25.94
N SER A 203 10.82 4.13 -25.15
CA SER A 203 10.35 3.28 -24.05
C SER A 203 10.96 3.74 -22.73
N VAL A 204 10.11 3.80 -21.70
CA VAL A 204 10.49 4.06 -20.32
C VAL A 204 9.97 2.91 -19.48
N LYS A 205 10.87 2.17 -18.85
CA LYS A 205 10.54 1.07 -17.96
C LYS A 205 10.84 1.50 -16.53
N THR A 206 9.85 1.34 -15.65
CA THR A 206 9.96 1.61 -14.21
C THR A 206 9.65 0.37 -13.41
N SER A 207 10.29 0.22 -12.26
CA SER A 207 10.09 -0.87 -11.31
C SER A 207 9.85 -0.29 -9.92
N PRO A 208 8.68 0.31 -9.68
CA PRO A 208 8.40 1.00 -8.43
C PRO A 208 8.29 0.01 -7.25
N TYR A 209 8.74 0.46 -6.11
CA TYR A 209 8.63 -0.26 -4.84
C TYR A 209 8.32 0.69 -3.69
N SER A 210 7.91 0.14 -2.57
CA SER A 210 7.61 0.92 -1.36
C SER A 210 8.09 0.17 -0.12
N ASN A 211 8.62 0.92 0.84
CA ASN A 211 8.84 0.46 2.21
C ASN A 211 7.65 0.91 3.05
N GLU A 212 6.97 -0.01 3.71
CA GLU A 212 5.76 0.30 4.45
C GLU A 212 5.88 -0.06 5.91
N PHE A 213 5.55 0.90 6.78
CA PHE A 213 5.37 0.72 8.21
C PHE A 213 3.88 0.74 8.52
N SER A 214 3.42 -0.17 9.35
CA SER A 214 2.02 -0.24 9.73
C SER A 214 1.84 -0.36 11.24
N VAL A 215 0.76 0.25 11.72
CA VAL A 215 0.24 0.08 13.08
C VAL A 215 -1.22 -0.27 12.95
N GLY A 216 -1.66 -1.35 13.56
CA GLY A 216 -3.03 -1.82 13.47
C GLY A 216 -3.56 -2.41 14.75
N ALA A 217 -4.87 -2.64 14.78
CA ALA A 217 -5.54 -3.42 15.81
C ALA A 217 -6.19 -4.63 15.15
N ARG A 218 -5.99 -5.81 15.72
CA ARG A 218 -6.59 -7.06 15.25
C ARG A 218 -7.65 -7.50 16.24
N PHE A 219 -8.87 -7.63 15.76
CA PHE A 219 -10.04 -8.07 16.51
C PHE A 219 -10.36 -9.50 16.12
N ASN A 220 -10.16 -10.45 17.04
CA ASN A 220 -10.44 -11.87 16.85
C ASN A 220 -11.86 -12.18 17.36
N PHE A 221 -12.57 -13.07 16.65
CA PHE A 221 -13.95 -13.48 16.92
C PHE A 221 -14.05 -14.95 17.26
#